data_ad164291d211697ebbb715d2f7e2526c
#
_entry.id   ad164291d211697ebbb715d2f7e2526c
#
_cell.length_a   1.000
_cell.length_b   1.000
_cell.length_c   1.000
_cell.angle_alpha   90.00
_cell.angle_beta   90.00
_cell.angle_gamma   90.00
#
_symmetry.space_group_name_H-M   'P 1'
#
loop_
_entity.id
_entity.type
_entity.pdbx_description
1 polymer ?
#
loop_
_entity_poly.entity_id
_entity_poly.type
_entity_poly.pdbx_seq_one_letter_code
_entity_poly.pdbx_strand_id
1 'polypeptide(L)'
;MDELINSISNLVWSQALIALCGLAGLYFTIRLRFIQITQIKNMLRLLFSSQNSKEGITPFQAFSLAISGRVGTGNIIGVATAIAMGGPGAIFWMWIIAFIGSTSAFVEATLGQVYKQEVDGQYRGCLLYTSPSPRDATLS
;
A
#
# COMPACT_ATOMS: atom_id res chain seq x y z
N MET A 1 -7.41 28.02 -16.68
CA MET A 1 -7.22 27.10 -15.54
C MET A 1 -7.27 25.64 -16.00
N ASP A 2 -8.17 25.31 -16.90
CA ASP A 2 -8.36 23.93 -17.41
C ASP A 2 -7.16 23.39 -18.19
N GLU A 3 -6.45 24.22 -18.94
CA GLU A 3 -5.22 23.82 -19.66
C GLU A 3 -4.09 23.41 -18.69
N LEU A 4 -3.96 24.13 -17.59
CA LEU A 4 -2.94 23.84 -16.58
C LEU A 4 -3.25 22.56 -15.83
N ILE A 5 -4.52 22.33 -15.50
CA ILE A 5 -5.00 21.09 -14.88
C ILE A 5 -4.79 19.90 -15.82
N ASN A 6 -5.12 20.05 -17.10
CA ASN A 6 -4.91 19.01 -18.11
C ASN A 6 -3.42 18.72 -18.33
N SER A 7 -2.55 19.74 -18.35
CA SER A 7 -1.11 19.55 -18.49
C SER A 7 -0.51 18.82 -17.30
N ILE A 8 -0.91 19.17 -16.09
CA ILE A 8 -0.48 18.47 -14.87
C ILE A 8 -1.01 17.03 -14.84
N SER A 9 -2.28 16.85 -15.20
CA SER A 9 -2.89 15.52 -15.29
C SER A 9 -2.15 14.62 -16.29
N ASN A 10 -1.86 15.12 -17.47
CA ASN A 10 -1.11 14.39 -18.51
C ASN A 10 0.32 14.09 -18.10
N LEU A 11 0.95 14.94 -17.31
CA LEU A 11 2.29 14.70 -16.77
C LEU A 11 2.26 13.61 -15.69
N VAL A 12 1.30 13.68 -14.78
CA VAL A 12 1.14 12.72 -13.67
C VAL A 12 0.71 11.34 -14.19
N TRP A 13 -0.18 11.30 -15.19
CA TRP A 13 -0.62 10.06 -15.83
C TRP A 13 0.21 9.71 -17.08
N SER A 14 1.43 10.21 -17.16
CA SER A 14 2.32 9.93 -18.27
C SER A 14 2.70 8.44 -18.31
N GLN A 15 2.89 7.95 -19.52
CA GLN A 15 3.36 6.58 -19.76
C GLN A 15 4.69 6.30 -19.06
N ALA A 16 5.50 7.33 -18.86
CA ALA A 16 6.78 7.27 -18.14
C ALA A 16 6.58 6.94 -16.65
N LEU A 17 5.59 7.54 -15.97
CA LEU A 17 5.31 7.24 -14.57
C LEU A 17 4.79 5.82 -14.39
N ILE A 18 3.89 5.39 -15.27
CA ILE A 18 3.36 4.01 -15.25
C ILE A 18 4.49 3.00 -15.44
N ALA A 19 5.38 3.26 -16.41
CA ALA A 19 6.56 2.43 -16.64
C ALA A 19 7.50 2.41 -15.43
N LEU A 20 7.76 3.57 -14.83
CA LEU A 20 8.60 3.70 -13.64
C LEU A 20 8.04 2.91 -12.46
N CYS A 21 6.75 3.04 -12.18
CA CYS A 21 6.09 2.28 -11.12
C CYS A 21 6.13 0.76 -11.39
N GLY A 22 5.88 0.36 -12.63
CA GLY A 22 5.97 -1.03 -13.05
C GLY A 22 7.39 -1.61 -12.91
N LEU A 23 8.40 -0.86 -13.36
CA LEU A 23 9.80 -1.25 -13.23
C LEU A 23 10.26 -1.31 -11.76
N ALA A 24 9.85 -0.35 -10.94
CA ALA A 24 10.14 -0.36 -9.50
C ALA A 24 9.54 -1.60 -8.82
N GLY A 25 8.27 -1.89 -9.09
CA GLY A 25 7.60 -3.07 -8.54
C GLY A 25 8.25 -4.38 -9.02
N LEU A 26 8.63 -4.45 -10.29
CA LEU A 26 9.35 -5.60 -10.84
C LEU A 26 10.75 -5.75 -10.22
N TYR A 27 11.48 -4.66 -10.08
CA TYR A 27 12.78 -4.63 -9.41
C TYR A 27 12.68 -5.17 -7.98
N PHE A 28 11.73 -4.69 -7.18
CA PHE A 28 11.53 -5.18 -5.82
C PHE A 28 11.09 -6.64 -5.80
N THR A 29 10.23 -7.07 -6.73
CA THR A 29 9.79 -8.47 -6.84
C THR A 29 10.99 -9.41 -7.03
N ILE A 30 11.89 -9.07 -7.95
CA ILE A 30 13.09 -9.86 -8.23
C ILE A 30 14.08 -9.78 -7.05
N ARG A 31 14.31 -8.57 -6.52
CA ARG A 31 15.27 -8.34 -5.43
C ARG A 31 14.87 -9.05 -4.14
N LEU A 32 13.60 -9.13 -3.85
CA LEU A 32 13.04 -9.84 -2.69
C LEU A 32 12.75 -11.32 -2.97
N ARG A 33 13.21 -11.86 -4.09
CA ARG A 33 13.07 -13.29 -4.45
C ARG A 33 11.63 -13.78 -4.37
N PHE A 34 10.70 -13.04 -4.97
CA PHE A 34 9.28 -13.41 -5.00
C PHE A 34 8.69 -13.69 -3.61
N ILE A 35 8.92 -12.79 -2.67
CA ILE A 35 8.51 -12.94 -1.27
C ILE A 35 7.01 -13.23 -1.14
N GLN A 36 6.20 -12.75 -2.09
CA GLN A 36 4.75 -12.99 -2.15
C GLN A 36 4.41 -14.48 -2.24
N ILE A 37 5.27 -15.28 -2.87
CA ILE A 37 5.06 -16.72 -3.04
C ILE A 37 5.80 -17.48 -1.95
N THR A 38 7.06 -17.13 -1.70
CA THR A 38 7.93 -17.87 -0.78
C THR A 38 7.47 -17.79 0.68
N GLN A 39 6.89 -16.67 1.08
CA GLN A 39 6.48 -16.42 2.46
C GLN A 39 4.98 -16.53 2.72
N ILE A 40 4.17 -16.88 1.71
CA ILE A 40 2.70 -16.94 1.85
C ILE A 40 2.26 -17.84 3.01
N LYS A 41 2.92 -19.00 3.17
CA LYS A 41 2.61 -19.95 4.25
C LYS A 41 2.92 -19.37 5.62
N ASN A 42 4.04 -18.67 5.75
CA ASN A 42 4.44 -18.01 6.99
C ASN A 42 3.53 -16.82 7.30
N MET A 43 3.14 -16.05 6.29
CA MET A 43 2.22 -14.93 6.44
C MET A 43 0.85 -15.40 6.94
N LEU A 44 0.29 -16.45 6.35
CA LEU A 44 -0.97 -17.05 6.81
C LEU A 44 -0.85 -17.60 8.22
N ARG A 45 0.23 -18.32 8.54
CA ARG A 45 0.47 -18.83 9.88
C ARG A 45 0.54 -17.71 10.92
N LEU A 46 1.24 -16.63 10.64
CA LEU A 46 1.35 -15.48 11.54
C LEU A 46 0.03 -14.73 11.70
N LEU A 47 -0.77 -14.63 10.62
CA LEU A 47 -2.07 -13.97 10.65
C LEU A 47 -3.04 -14.65 11.62
N PHE A 48 -3.03 -15.98 11.65
CA PHE A 48 -3.88 -16.78 12.53
C PHE A 48 -3.18 -17.16 13.86
N SER A 49 -1.96 -16.70 14.07
CA SER A 49 -1.26 -16.90 15.34
C SER A 49 -1.82 -15.96 16.40
N SER A 50 -2.33 -16.54 17.49
CA SER A 50 -2.82 -15.78 18.65
C SER A 50 -1.67 -15.29 19.53
N GLN A 51 -0.71 -14.58 18.97
CA GLN A 51 0.30 -13.90 19.77
C GLN A 51 -0.31 -12.61 20.32
N ASN A 52 -0.79 -12.68 21.55
CA ASN A 52 -1.12 -11.51 22.34
C ASN A 52 0.18 -10.74 22.65
N SER A 53 0.46 -9.70 21.93
CA SER A 53 1.44 -8.73 22.40
C SER A 53 0.83 -8.01 23.60
N LYS A 54 1.58 -7.91 24.69
CA LYS A 54 1.08 -7.32 25.96
C LYS A 54 0.67 -5.84 25.80
N GLU A 55 1.06 -5.19 24.72
CA GLU A 55 0.87 -3.75 24.48
C GLU A 55 0.48 -3.42 23.02
N GLY A 56 -0.12 -4.34 22.29
CA GLY A 56 -0.45 -4.12 20.88
C GLY A 56 -1.69 -4.85 20.40
N ILE A 57 -2.11 -4.52 19.19
CA ILE A 57 -3.22 -5.19 18.50
C ILE A 57 -2.77 -6.55 17.96
N THR A 58 -3.70 -7.49 17.87
CA THR A 58 -3.41 -8.82 17.30
C THR A 58 -3.11 -8.71 15.81
N PRO A 59 -2.34 -9.66 15.21
CA PRO A 59 -2.04 -9.65 13.78
C PRO A 59 -3.31 -9.60 12.90
N PHE A 60 -4.38 -10.28 13.30
CA PHE A 60 -5.65 -10.26 12.59
C PHE A 60 -6.34 -8.89 12.68
N GLN A 61 -6.30 -8.23 13.83
CA GLN A 61 -6.83 -6.87 13.98
C GLN A 61 -6.04 -5.87 13.12
N ALA A 62 -4.71 -5.96 13.11
CA ALA A 62 -3.86 -5.13 12.26
C ALA A 62 -4.17 -5.33 10.77
N PHE A 63 -4.36 -6.56 10.34
CA PHE A 63 -4.75 -6.91 8.98
C PHE A 63 -6.14 -6.33 8.61
N SER A 64 -7.12 -6.50 9.48
CA SER A 64 -8.48 -5.97 9.27
C SER A 64 -8.47 -4.45 9.17
N LEU A 65 -7.70 -3.77 10.02
CA LEU A 65 -7.53 -2.32 9.99
C LEU A 65 -6.86 -1.86 8.69
N ALA A 66 -5.81 -2.56 8.25
CA ALA A 66 -5.11 -2.24 7.01
C ALA A 66 -5.99 -2.42 5.77
N ILE A 67 -6.85 -3.44 5.73
CA ILE A 67 -7.82 -3.63 4.65
C ILE A 67 -8.89 -2.55 4.69
N SER A 68 -9.46 -2.26 5.86
CA SER A 68 -10.54 -1.27 5.97
C SER A 68 -10.10 0.13 5.50
N GLY A 69 -8.84 0.49 5.73
CA GLY A 69 -8.28 1.75 5.24
C GLY A 69 -7.97 1.79 3.73
N ARG A 70 -7.89 0.63 3.08
CA ARG A 70 -7.57 0.51 1.64
C ARG A 70 -8.79 0.27 0.76
N VAL A 71 -9.88 -0.22 1.31
CA VAL A 71 -11.13 -0.45 0.57
C VAL A 71 -11.93 0.85 0.54
N GLY A 72 -12.07 1.41 -0.65
CA GLY A 72 -12.83 2.63 -0.90
C GLY A 72 -13.72 2.51 -2.13
N THR A 73 -14.59 3.49 -2.33
CA THR A 73 -15.47 3.56 -3.51
C THR A 73 -14.70 3.51 -4.81
N GLY A 74 -13.47 4.08 -4.85
CA GLY A 74 -12.59 4.03 -6.02
C GLY A 74 -12.20 2.62 -6.43
N ASN A 75 -12.01 1.71 -5.49
CA ASN A 75 -11.67 0.32 -5.81
C ASN A 75 -12.85 -0.44 -6.42
N ILE A 76 -14.07 -0.07 -6.07
CA ILE A 76 -15.30 -0.70 -6.61
C ILE A 76 -15.64 -0.09 -7.97
N ILE A 77 -15.79 1.23 -8.03
CA ILE A 77 -16.18 1.94 -9.25
C ILE A 77 -15.05 1.88 -10.29
N GLY A 78 -13.79 2.02 -9.87
CA GLY A 78 -12.63 1.96 -10.75
C GLY A 78 -12.49 0.60 -11.43
N VAL A 79 -12.68 -0.49 -10.70
CA VAL A 79 -12.65 -1.84 -11.26
C VAL A 79 -13.82 -2.05 -12.23
N ALA A 80 -15.04 -1.64 -11.85
CA ALA A 80 -16.20 -1.74 -12.73
C ALA A 80 -16.01 -0.95 -14.04
N THR A 81 -15.50 0.27 -13.93
CA THR A 81 -15.21 1.12 -15.12
C THR A 81 -14.11 0.51 -15.98
N ALA A 82 -13.05 0.01 -15.38
CA ALA A 82 -11.95 -0.64 -16.10
C ALA A 82 -12.43 -1.88 -16.89
N ILE A 83 -13.32 -2.67 -16.31
CA ILE A 83 -13.93 -3.83 -17.00
C ILE A 83 -14.87 -3.38 -18.10
N ALA A 84 -15.68 -2.35 -17.85
CA ALA A 84 -16.61 -1.83 -18.84
C ALA A 84 -15.91 -1.25 -20.08
N MET A 85 -14.77 -0.57 -19.88
CA MET A 85 -13.99 0.04 -20.96
C MET A 85 -12.97 -0.89 -21.60
N GLY A 86 -12.30 -1.71 -20.80
CA GLY A 86 -11.20 -2.59 -21.22
C GLY A 86 -11.60 -4.04 -21.49
N GLY A 87 -12.85 -4.40 -21.23
CA GLY A 87 -13.35 -5.78 -21.40
C GLY A 87 -12.72 -6.76 -20.41
N PRO A 88 -12.94 -8.08 -20.63
CA PRO A 88 -12.47 -9.13 -19.72
C PRO A 88 -10.96 -9.18 -19.56
N GLY A 89 -10.19 -8.72 -20.54
CA GLY A 89 -8.73 -8.64 -20.49
C GLY A 89 -8.20 -7.70 -19.42
N ALA A 90 -9.00 -6.70 -19.00
CA ALA A 90 -8.62 -5.79 -17.93
C ALA A 90 -8.37 -6.52 -16.60
N ILE A 91 -9.15 -7.58 -16.31
CA ILE A 91 -9.01 -8.38 -15.08
C ILE A 91 -7.64 -9.04 -15.02
N PHE A 92 -7.18 -9.61 -16.13
CA PHE A 92 -5.87 -10.26 -16.21
C PHE A 92 -4.74 -9.25 -15.90
N TRP A 93 -4.79 -8.06 -16.51
CA TRP A 93 -3.81 -7.01 -16.25
C TRP A 93 -3.87 -6.48 -14.83
N MET A 94 -5.07 -6.35 -14.26
CA MET A 94 -5.21 -5.96 -12.85
C MET A 94 -4.56 -6.96 -11.90
N TRP A 95 -4.65 -8.26 -12.17
CA TRP A 95 -3.98 -9.28 -11.37
C TRP A 95 -2.46 -9.18 -11.45
N ILE A 96 -1.91 -8.99 -12.66
CA ILE A 96 -0.46 -8.82 -12.83
C ILE A 96 0.04 -7.59 -12.06
N ILE A 97 -0.65 -6.45 -12.21
CA ILE A 97 -0.27 -5.22 -11.53
C ILE A 97 -0.43 -5.35 -10.00
N ALA A 98 -1.48 -6.01 -9.53
CA ALA A 98 -1.66 -6.27 -8.11
C ALA A 98 -0.56 -7.17 -7.53
N PHE A 99 -0.15 -8.19 -8.27
CA PHE A 99 0.94 -9.07 -7.87
C PHE A 99 2.27 -8.31 -7.77
N ILE A 100 2.61 -7.51 -8.76
CA ILE A 100 3.83 -6.67 -8.77
C ILE A 100 3.73 -5.61 -7.66
N GLY A 101 2.58 -4.96 -7.50
CA GLY A 101 2.34 -3.91 -6.51
C GLY A 101 2.34 -4.42 -5.07
N SER A 102 2.04 -5.69 -4.83
CA SER A 102 2.07 -6.27 -3.49
C SER A 102 3.47 -6.22 -2.87
N THR A 103 4.52 -6.27 -3.68
CA THR A 103 5.91 -6.14 -3.22
C THR A 103 6.22 -4.73 -2.73
N SER A 104 5.71 -3.71 -3.44
CA SER A 104 5.87 -2.32 -3.01
C SER A 104 5.17 -2.07 -1.66
N ALA A 105 3.97 -2.63 -1.47
CA ALA A 105 3.26 -2.57 -0.20
C ALA A 105 4.02 -3.29 0.94
N PHE A 106 4.71 -4.40 0.65
CA PHE A 106 5.56 -5.07 1.62
C PHE A 106 6.75 -4.19 2.02
N VAL A 107 7.43 -3.55 1.06
CA VAL A 107 8.55 -2.62 1.33
C VAL A 107 8.07 -1.44 2.18
N GLU A 108 6.93 -0.85 1.83
CA GLU A 108 6.29 0.24 2.60
C GLU A 108 6.02 -0.17 4.05
N ALA A 109 5.38 -1.32 4.26
CA ALA A 109 5.09 -1.84 5.59
C ALA A 109 6.38 -2.13 6.39
N THR A 110 7.41 -2.65 5.74
CA THR A 110 8.71 -2.91 6.37
C THR A 110 9.39 -1.62 6.80
N LEU A 111 9.41 -0.61 5.93
CA LEU A 111 9.95 0.71 6.25
C LEU A 111 9.19 1.36 7.42
N GLY A 112 7.86 1.26 7.43
CA GLY A 112 7.03 1.73 8.54
C GLY A 112 7.37 1.05 9.87
N GLN A 113 7.81 -0.22 9.85
CA GLN A 113 8.25 -0.92 11.06
C GLN A 113 9.68 -0.54 11.48
N VAL A 114 10.59 -0.35 10.50
CA VAL A 114 11.99 0.03 10.77
C VAL A 114 12.09 1.43 11.37
N TYR A 115 11.29 2.36 10.85
CA TYR A 115 11.28 3.76 11.27
C TYR A 115 10.18 4.10 12.30
N LYS A 116 9.60 3.09 12.96
CA LYS A 116 8.63 3.35 14.02
C LYS A 116 9.28 4.05 15.20
N GLN A 117 8.58 5.04 15.73
CA GLN A 117 8.97 5.76 16.94
C GLN A 117 7.97 5.47 18.06
N GLU A 118 8.45 5.49 19.29
CA GLU A 118 7.61 5.39 20.46
C GLU A 118 7.32 6.80 20.96
N VAL A 119 6.05 7.19 20.92
CA VAL A 119 5.57 8.49 21.38
C VAL A 119 4.44 8.23 22.36
N ASP A 120 4.57 8.73 23.59
CA ASP A 120 3.58 8.58 24.66
C ASP A 120 3.19 7.12 24.97
N GLY A 121 4.16 6.19 24.91
CA GLY A 121 3.93 4.76 25.14
C GLY A 121 3.19 4.04 24.01
N GLN A 122 3.01 4.70 22.87
CA GLN A 122 2.41 4.09 21.68
C GLN A 122 3.41 4.03 20.53
N TYR A 123 3.41 2.92 19.79
CA TYR A 123 4.22 2.78 18.59
C TYR A 123 3.56 3.50 17.41
N ARG A 124 4.25 4.49 16.86
CA ARG A 124 3.84 5.21 15.64
C ARG A 124 4.84 4.92 14.53
N GLY A 125 4.39 4.26 13.48
CA GLY A 125 5.24 3.76 12.39
C GLY A 125 4.82 4.25 11.01
N CYS A 126 4.17 5.40 10.89
CA CYS A 126 3.77 5.94 9.59
C CYS A 126 4.59 7.18 9.24
N LEU A 127 5.05 7.27 7.97
CA LEU A 127 5.69 8.48 7.44
C LEU A 127 4.84 9.75 7.61
N LEU A 128 3.52 9.59 7.64
CA LEU A 128 2.56 10.68 7.90
C LEU A 128 2.60 11.20 9.35
N TYR A 129 3.06 10.38 10.31
CA TYR A 129 3.14 10.78 11.73
C TYR A 129 4.50 11.37 12.12
N THR A 130 5.53 11.21 11.31
CA THR A 130 6.82 11.87 11.49
C THR A 130 6.85 13.30 10.95
N SER A 131 5.85 13.67 10.16
CA SER A 131 5.62 15.05 9.76
C SER A 131 4.84 15.77 10.87
N PRO A 132 5.34 16.90 11.41
CA PRO A 132 4.59 17.65 12.42
C PRO A 132 3.21 18.01 11.84
N SER A 133 2.19 17.45 12.46
CA SER A 133 0.81 17.76 12.10
C SER A 133 0.55 19.24 12.38
N PRO A 134 -0.19 19.97 11.52
CA PRO A 134 -0.63 21.32 11.85
C PRO A 134 -1.40 21.41 13.19
N ARG A 135 -1.90 20.29 13.72
CA ARG A 135 -2.55 20.20 15.02
C ARG A 135 -1.55 20.19 16.20
N ASP A 136 -0.33 19.69 15.97
CA ASP A 136 0.69 19.64 17.03
C ASP A 136 1.32 21.02 17.26
N ALA A 137 1.28 21.89 16.25
CA ALA A 137 1.73 23.29 16.35
C ALA A 137 0.79 24.18 17.17
N THR A 138 -0.42 23.73 17.50
CA THR A 138 -1.41 24.51 18.29
C THR A 138 -1.49 24.07 19.75
N LEU A 139 -0.71 23.08 20.18
CA LEU A 139 -0.70 22.54 21.54
C LEU A 139 0.61 22.80 22.30
N SER A 140 1.52 23.62 21.73
CA SER A 140 2.73 24.11 22.41
C SER A 140 2.60 25.53 22.90
#